data_27431ded8ea0f56761e3b8c4420b3087
#
_entry.id   27431ded8ea0f56761e3b8c4420b3087
#
_cell.length_a   1.000
_cell.length_b   1.000
_cell.length_c   1.000
_cell.angle_alpha   90.00
_cell.angle_beta   90.00
_cell.angle_gamma   90.00
#
_symmetry.space_group_name_H-M   'P 1'
#
loop_
_entity.id
_entity.type
_entity.pdbx_description
1 polymer ?
#
loop_
_entity_poly.entity_id
_entity_poly.type
_entity_poly.pdbx_seq_one_letter_code
_entity_poly.pdbx_strand_id
1 'polypeptide(L)' 'IQKNMNLTEEQISIALFNMNKYGGGFVQSLTVCYRKADPGNKDILLKSFNKIFIKYANFTNEKN' A
#
# COMPACT_ATOMS: atom_id res chain seq x y z
N ILE A 1 16.98 5.53 -11.54
CA ILE A 1 16.69 5.43 -11.17
C ILE A 1 15.73 5.23 -10.51
N GLN A 2 15.26 4.87 -10.12
CA GLN A 2 14.49 4.69 -9.56
C GLN A 2 14.04 4.61 -8.74
N LYS A 3 13.94 4.57 -8.27
CA LYS A 3 13.60 4.51 -7.43
C LYS A 3 12.61 4.77 -6.85
N ASN A 4 12.29 5.16 -6.87
CA ASN A 4 11.27 5.44 -6.42
C ASN A 4 10.30 4.56 -6.02
N MET A 5 10.55 3.64 -5.89
CA MET A 5 9.77 2.62 -5.38
C MET A 5 9.69 2.62 -3.90
N ASN A 6 10.48 3.42 -3.25
CA ASN A 6 10.56 3.43 -1.79
C ASN A 6 9.56 4.39 -1.23
N LEU A 7 8.53 3.86 -0.60
CA LEU A 7 7.53 4.66 0.05
C LEU A 7 7.98 4.93 1.49
N THR A 8 7.70 6.12 1.98
CA THR A 8 7.99 6.42 3.37
C THR A 8 6.98 5.70 4.24
N GLU A 9 7.27 5.62 5.53
CA GLU A 9 6.34 5.01 6.48
C GLU A 9 5.00 5.71 6.46
N GLU A 10 5.03 7.03 6.35
CA GLU A 10 3.80 7.78 6.29
C GLU A 10 2.99 7.44 5.04
N GLN A 11 3.67 7.33 3.92
CA GLN A 11 3.01 6.98 2.66
C GLN A 11 2.42 5.57 2.74
N ILE A 12 3.13 4.65 3.37
CA ILE A 12 2.63 3.30 3.53
C ILE A 12 1.38 3.30 4.41
N SER A 13 1.38 4.08 5.49
CA SER A 13 0.22 4.18 6.36
C SER A 13 -0.98 4.72 5.60
N ILE A 14 -0.76 5.75 4.79
CA ILE A 14 -1.82 6.32 3.98
C ILE A 14 -2.34 5.30 2.98
N ALA A 15 -1.42 4.58 2.35
CA ALA A 15 -1.80 3.55 1.38
C ALA A 15 -2.67 2.49 2.04
N LEU A 16 -2.24 1.99 3.20
CA LEU A 16 -3.00 0.95 3.88
C LEU A 16 -4.39 1.42 4.28
N PHE A 17 -4.49 2.65 4.76
CA PHE A 17 -5.78 3.20 5.10
C PHE A 17 -6.70 3.25 3.88
N ASN A 18 -6.18 3.77 2.78
CA ASN A 18 -6.98 3.91 1.57
C ASN A 18 -7.32 2.55 0.95
N MET A 19 -6.38 1.63 0.99
CA MET A 19 -6.61 0.28 0.49
C MET A 19 -7.75 -0.39 1.26
N ASN A 20 -7.74 -0.23 2.57
CA ASN A 20 -8.76 -0.84 3.39
C ASN A 20 -10.12 -0.18 3.19
N LYS A 21 -10.13 1.11 3.00
CA LYS A 21 -11.39 1.84 2.90
C LYS A 21 -11.98 1.82 1.49
N TYR A 22 -11.13 1.99 0.49
CA TYR A 22 -11.62 2.14 -0.89
C TYR A 22 -11.31 0.98 -1.81
N GLY A 23 -10.48 0.05 -1.38
CA GLY A 23 -10.12 -1.09 -2.22
C GLY A 23 -11.20 -2.16 -2.22
N GLY A 24 -11.15 -3.01 -3.23
CA GLY A 24 -12.04 -4.16 -3.29
C GLY A 24 -11.52 -5.27 -2.38
N GLY A 25 -12.14 -6.45 -2.49
CA GLY A 25 -11.82 -7.56 -1.60
C GLY A 25 -10.35 -7.96 -1.61
N PHE A 26 -9.75 -8.04 -2.80
CA PHE A 26 -8.36 -8.42 -2.88
C PHE A 26 -7.47 -7.39 -2.19
N VAL A 27 -7.71 -6.12 -2.47
CA VAL A 27 -6.88 -5.06 -1.91
C VAL A 27 -7.04 -4.98 -0.40
N GLN A 28 -8.25 -5.16 0.10
CA GLN A 28 -8.49 -5.19 1.53
C GLN A 28 -7.76 -6.36 2.18
N SER A 29 -7.79 -7.52 1.55
CA SER A 29 -7.08 -8.68 2.05
C SER A 29 -5.57 -8.45 2.07
N LEU A 30 -5.07 -7.76 1.07
CA LEU A 30 -3.66 -7.42 1.01
C LEU A 30 -3.26 -6.55 2.20
N THR A 31 -4.14 -5.63 2.59
CA THR A 31 -3.91 -4.78 3.76
C THR A 31 -3.74 -5.63 5.02
N VAL A 32 -4.64 -6.58 5.22
CA VAL A 32 -4.57 -7.45 6.38
C VAL A 32 -3.27 -8.27 6.34
N CYS A 33 -2.96 -8.81 5.17
CA CYS A 33 -1.76 -9.60 4.98
C CYS A 33 -0.52 -8.80 5.35
N TYR A 34 -0.46 -7.55 4.88
CA TYR A 34 0.68 -6.70 5.16
C TYR A 34 0.83 -6.44 6.66
N ARG A 35 -0.28 -6.16 7.33
CA ARG A 35 -0.22 -5.85 8.76
C ARG A 35 0.23 -7.03 9.60
N LYS A 36 -0.05 -8.24 9.13
CA LYS A 36 0.34 -9.45 9.85
C LYS A 36 1.74 -9.92 9.52
N ALA A 37 2.33 -9.36 8.47
CA ALA A 37 3.64 -9.81 8.02
C ALA A 37 4.75 -9.28 8.90
N ASP A 38 5.82 -10.06 9.03
CA ASP A 38 7.02 -9.56 9.68
C ASP A 38 7.76 -8.62 8.73
N PRO A 39 8.80 -7.92 9.19
CA PRO A 39 9.47 -6.92 8.35
C PRO A 39 9.97 -7.47 7.01
N GLY A 40 10.49 -8.69 7.01
CA GLY A 40 10.97 -9.28 5.76
C GLY A 40 9.85 -9.49 4.77
N ASN A 41 8.73 -10.03 5.26
CA ASN A 41 7.59 -10.27 4.39
C ASN A 41 6.91 -8.98 3.98
N LYS A 42 6.91 -7.98 4.86
CA LYS A 42 6.38 -6.66 4.47
C LYS A 42 7.15 -6.11 3.28
N ASP A 43 8.47 -6.28 3.30
CA ASP A 43 9.29 -5.79 2.21
C ASP A 43 8.96 -6.51 0.91
N ILE A 44 8.76 -7.82 1.00
CA ILE A 44 8.38 -8.60 -0.18
C ILE A 44 7.05 -8.12 -0.73
N LEU A 45 6.09 -7.87 0.15
CA LEU A 45 4.78 -7.40 -0.29
C LEU A 45 4.87 -6.03 -0.94
N LEU A 46 5.66 -5.13 -0.36
CA LEU A 46 5.83 -3.81 -0.94
C LEU A 46 6.43 -3.89 -2.34
N LYS A 47 7.38 -4.78 -2.54
CA LYS A 47 8.01 -4.92 -3.84
C LYS A 47 7.08 -5.59 -4.83
N SER A 48 6.41 -6.65 -4.39
CA SER A 48 5.55 -7.42 -5.28
C SER A 48 4.31 -6.65 -5.71
N PHE A 49 3.75 -5.87 -4.81
CA PHE A 49 2.54 -5.12 -5.09
C PHE A 49 2.78 -3.62 -5.07
N ASN A 50 3.96 -3.24 -5.49
CA ASN A 50 4.39 -1.85 -5.44
C ASN A 50 3.41 -0.89 -6.12
N LYS A 51 2.89 -1.29 -7.28
CA LYS A 51 1.97 -0.42 -8.01
C LYS A 51 0.70 -0.15 -7.22
N ILE A 52 0.22 -1.17 -6.50
CA ILE A 52 -0.98 -1.01 -5.70
C ILE A 52 -0.71 -0.05 -4.55
N PHE A 53 0.41 -0.24 -3.86
CA PHE A 53 0.75 0.64 -2.75
C PHE A 53 0.92 2.07 -3.21
N ILE A 54 1.59 2.28 -4.33
CA ILE A 54 1.78 3.64 -4.86
C ILE A 54 0.44 4.26 -5.23
N LYS A 55 -0.40 3.50 -5.90
CA LYS A 55 -1.71 4.00 -6.30
C LYS A 55 -2.50 4.51 -5.10
N TYR A 56 -2.55 3.72 -4.04
CA TYR A 56 -3.34 4.10 -2.88
C TYR A 56 -2.63 5.11 -1.97
N ALA A 57 -1.31 5.18 -2.03
CA ALA A 57 -0.60 6.23 -1.32
C ALA A 57 -0.92 7.59 -1.90
N ASN A 58 -1.18 7.63 -3.22
CA ASN A 58 -1.51 8.86 -3.90
C ASN A 58 -3.00 9.05 -4.14
N PHE A 59 -3.79 8.09 -3.70
CA PHE A 59 -5.22 8.12 -3.90
C PHE A 59 -5.86 9.23 -3.10
N THR A 60 -6.73 10.00 -3.74
CA THR A 60 -7.49 10.98 -3.01
C THR A 60 -8.95 10.77 -3.36
N ASN A 61 -9.80 10.97 -2.38
CA ASN A 61 -11.22 10.83 -2.52
C ASN A 61 -11.88 12.14 -2.87
N GLU A 62 -11.08 13.16 -3.13
CA GLU A 62 -11.59 14.43 -3.47
C GLU A 62 -12.17 14.41 -4.79
N LYS A 63 -13.21 14.96 -4.96
CA LYS A 63 -13.72 14.95 -6.17
C LYS A 63 -13.68 16.13 -6.81
N ASN A 64 -13.35 16.48 -7.03
CA ASN A 64 -13.18 17.69 -7.43
C ASN A 64 -13.56 17.95 -8.09
#